data_f86622feedc396df449a097a9d04ae52
#
_entry.id   f86622feedc396df449a097a9d04ae52
#
_cell.length_a   1.000
_cell.length_b   1.000
_cell.length_c   1.000
_cell.angle_alpha   90.00
_cell.angle_beta   90.00
_cell.angle_gamma   90.00
#
_symmetry.space_group_name_H-M   'P 1'
#
loop_
_entity.id
_entity.type
_entity.pdbx_description
1 polymer ?
#
loop_
_entity_poly.entity_id
_entity_poly.type
_entity_poly.pdbx_seq_one_letter_code
_entity_poly.pdbx_strand_id
1 'polypeptide(L)'
;MDSNGSRLLEDLVHWSGELSELTRNARRSEPTSTVAFRRGHAVAAAEKVTVGLASPGQLVDWAQAVHFEDQVDVEEGHESLLTQFLVEVSTPELFEPVTREVCQRWLRVLQASLASDPETAGHY
;
A
#
# COMPACT_ATOMS: atom_id res chain seq x y z
N MET A 1 0.88 -10.97 -24.79
CA MET A 1 1.80 -10.22 -24.06
C MET A 1 1.18 -9.50 -22.96
N ASP A 2 1.37 -10.01 -21.79
CA ASP A 2 0.55 -9.61 -20.70
C ASP A 2 1.28 -8.86 -19.63
N SER A 3 2.46 -8.36 -19.97
CA SER A 3 3.23 -7.53 -19.06
C SER A 3 2.47 -6.26 -18.68
N ASN A 4 1.54 -5.81 -19.53
CA ASN A 4 0.75 -4.61 -19.22
C ASN A 4 -0.18 -4.79 -18.01
N GLY A 5 -0.76 -5.99 -17.86
CA GLY A 5 -1.65 -6.25 -16.73
C GLY A 5 -0.93 -6.14 -15.40
N SER A 6 0.25 -6.79 -15.30
CA SER A 6 1.05 -6.71 -14.08
C SER A 6 1.57 -5.31 -13.84
N ARG A 7 1.95 -4.60 -14.90
CA ARG A 7 2.44 -3.23 -14.79
C ARG A 7 1.36 -2.29 -14.27
N LEU A 8 0.12 -2.45 -14.73
CA LEU A 8 -0.98 -1.62 -14.25
C LEU A 8 -1.25 -1.86 -12.76
N LEU A 9 -1.12 -3.11 -12.32
CA LEU A 9 -1.27 -3.44 -10.93
C LEU A 9 -0.10 -2.89 -10.10
N GLU A 10 1.13 -2.95 -10.63
CA GLU A 10 2.28 -2.34 -9.98
C GLU A 10 2.09 -0.84 -9.81
N ASP A 11 1.57 -0.17 -10.84
CA ASP A 11 1.31 1.26 -10.77
C ASP A 11 0.31 1.59 -9.66
N LEU A 12 -0.71 0.75 -9.49
CA LEU A 12 -1.67 0.92 -8.39
C LEU A 12 -0.98 0.76 -7.03
N VAL A 13 -0.20 -0.30 -6.85
CA VAL A 13 0.49 -0.56 -5.59
C VAL A 13 1.45 0.57 -5.26
N HIS A 14 2.16 1.10 -6.26
CA HIS A 14 3.06 2.24 -6.08
C HIS A 14 2.33 3.57 -5.95
N TRP A 15 1.05 3.59 -6.28
CA TRP A 15 0.25 4.82 -6.34
C TRP A 15 0.95 5.86 -7.23
N SER A 16 1.26 5.46 -8.46
CA SER A 16 2.03 6.29 -9.38
C SER A 16 1.14 7.09 -10.31
N GLY A 17 0.34 7.98 -9.78
CA GLY A 17 -0.52 8.84 -10.59
C GLY A 17 -1.88 9.04 -9.95
N GLU A 18 -2.87 9.36 -10.77
CA GLU A 18 -4.21 9.62 -10.27
C GLU A 18 -4.89 8.31 -9.87
N LEU A 19 -5.40 8.28 -8.64
CA LEU A 19 -5.94 7.06 -8.06
C LEU A 19 -7.12 6.49 -8.86
N SER A 20 -8.03 7.34 -9.33
CA SER A 20 -9.19 6.85 -10.07
C SER A 20 -8.78 6.16 -11.37
N GLU A 21 -7.77 6.66 -12.04
CA GLU A 21 -7.24 6.01 -13.23
C GLU A 21 -6.53 4.70 -12.89
N LEU A 22 -5.74 4.70 -11.83
CA LEU A 22 -5.01 3.51 -11.40
C LEU A 22 -5.96 2.37 -11.04
N THR A 23 -7.03 2.66 -10.31
CA THR A 23 -8.01 1.65 -9.94
C THR A 23 -8.78 1.14 -11.15
N ARG A 24 -9.14 2.03 -12.05
CA ARG A 24 -9.86 1.63 -13.27
C ARG A 24 -8.99 0.73 -14.13
N ASN A 25 -7.73 1.10 -14.33
CA ASN A 25 -6.81 0.32 -15.14
C ASN A 25 -6.53 -1.05 -14.52
N ALA A 26 -6.36 -1.10 -13.19
CA ALA A 26 -6.13 -2.36 -12.49
C ALA A 26 -7.34 -3.28 -12.63
N ARG A 27 -8.56 -2.74 -12.54
CA ARG A 27 -9.78 -3.55 -12.68
C ARG A 27 -9.95 -4.11 -14.07
N ARG A 28 -9.46 -3.42 -15.08
CA ARG A 28 -9.56 -3.86 -16.47
C ARG A 28 -8.44 -4.81 -16.87
N SER A 29 -7.40 -4.88 -16.07
CA SER A 29 -6.26 -5.69 -16.41
C SER A 29 -6.46 -7.13 -15.95
N GLU A 30 -5.75 -8.04 -16.61
CA GLU A 30 -5.69 -9.43 -16.19
C GLU A 30 -4.22 -9.76 -15.92
N PRO A 31 -3.74 -9.45 -14.70
CA PRO A 31 -2.34 -9.68 -14.42
C PRO A 31 -2.00 -11.16 -14.44
N THR A 32 -0.86 -11.47 -15.05
CA THR A 32 -0.41 -12.85 -15.20
C THR A 32 0.58 -13.27 -14.12
N SER A 33 1.02 -12.31 -13.32
CA SER A 33 1.93 -12.58 -12.21
C SER A 33 1.55 -11.74 -11.02
N THR A 34 1.97 -12.16 -9.84
CA THR A 34 1.69 -11.42 -8.62
C THR A 34 2.61 -10.19 -8.52
N VAL A 35 2.10 -9.17 -7.82
CA VAL A 35 2.82 -7.94 -7.55
C VAL A 35 3.02 -7.84 -6.04
N ALA A 36 4.23 -7.55 -5.61
CA ALA A 36 4.54 -7.47 -4.18
C ALA A 36 4.12 -6.12 -3.60
N PHE A 37 3.37 -6.17 -2.50
CA PHE A 37 3.08 -5.01 -1.68
C PHE A 37 4.05 -5.03 -0.50
N ARG A 38 4.90 -4.03 -0.40
CA ARG A 38 5.98 -3.99 0.58
C ARG A 38 5.78 -2.85 1.56
N ARG A 39 6.54 -2.91 2.65
CA ARG A 39 6.51 -1.84 3.66
C ARG A 39 6.81 -0.47 3.06
N GLY A 40 7.74 -0.41 2.08
CA GLY A 40 8.05 0.84 1.38
C GLY A 40 6.85 1.43 0.66
N HIS A 41 5.98 0.60 0.10
CA HIS A 41 4.76 1.06 -0.55
C HIS A 41 3.79 1.66 0.47
N ALA A 42 3.66 1.01 1.63
CA ALA A 42 2.80 1.50 2.70
C ALA A 42 3.32 2.83 3.24
N VAL A 43 4.63 2.96 3.41
CA VAL A 43 5.26 4.22 3.83
C VAL A 43 4.94 5.33 2.83
N ALA A 44 5.15 5.06 1.54
CA ALA A 44 4.92 6.07 0.51
C ALA A 44 3.46 6.52 0.49
N ALA A 45 2.52 5.58 0.64
CA ALA A 45 1.10 5.91 0.65
C ALA A 45 0.73 6.77 1.85
N ALA A 46 1.19 6.39 3.04
CA ALA A 46 0.91 7.15 4.25
C ALA A 46 1.54 8.54 4.20
N GLU A 47 2.74 8.64 3.62
CA GLU A 47 3.41 9.94 3.47
C GLU A 47 2.63 10.90 2.59
N LYS A 48 1.95 10.40 1.55
CA LYS A 48 1.14 11.28 0.70
C LYS A 48 0.10 12.04 1.53
N VAL A 49 -0.48 11.39 2.51
CA VAL A 49 -1.47 12.04 3.37
C VAL A 49 -0.78 13.03 4.32
N THR A 50 0.33 12.63 4.93
CA THR A 50 0.98 13.47 5.94
C THR A 50 1.57 14.74 5.33
N VAL A 51 1.97 14.71 4.07
CA VAL A 51 2.52 15.89 3.38
C VAL A 51 1.46 16.64 2.57
N GLY A 52 0.22 16.17 2.57
CA GLY A 52 -0.87 16.89 1.91
C GLY A 52 -1.04 16.61 0.42
N LEU A 53 -0.37 15.60 -0.11
CA LEU A 53 -0.51 15.21 -1.51
C LEU A 53 -1.75 14.38 -1.78
N ALA A 54 -2.30 13.76 -0.74
CA ALA A 54 -3.52 12.97 -0.83
C ALA A 54 -4.35 13.19 0.42
N SER A 55 -5.66 12.98 0.27
CA SER A 55 -6.58 13.07 1.41
C SER A 55 -6.64 11.72 2.13
N PRO A 56 -7.07 11.70 3.40
CA PRO A 56 -7.30 10.42 4.10
C PRO A 56 -8.28 9.53 3.36
N GLY A 57 -9.34 10.10 2.76
CA GLY A 57 -10.29 9.31 1.98
C GLY A 57 -9.66 8.64 0.77
N GLN A 58 -8.72 9.30 0.12
CA GLN A 58 -8.00 8.70 -0.99
C GLN A 58 -7.13 7.54 -0.54
N LEU A 59 -6.55 7.64 0.65
CA LEU A 59 -5.77 6.53 1.21
C LEU A 59 -6.67 5.32 1.46
N VAL A 60 -7.88 5.56 1.98
CA VAL A 60 -8.86 4.49 2.18
C VAL A 60 -9.17 3.81 0.85
N ASP A 61 -9.44 4.60 -0.19
CA ASP A 61 -9.77 4.06 -1.52
C ASP A 61 -8.62 3.26 -2.09
N TRP A 62 -7.40 3.78 -1.96
CA TRP A 62 -6.20 3.07 -2.43
C TRP A 62 -6.02 1.74 -1.68
N ALA A 63 -6.17 1.76 -0.36
CA ALA A 63 -6.02 0.55 0.45
C ALA A 63 -7.06 -0.50 0.09
N GLN A 64 -8.30 -0.07 -0.16
CA GLN A 64 -9.35 -0.98 -0.61
C GLN A 64 -9.00 -1.62 -1.94
N ALA A 65 -8.51 -0.81 -2.88
CA ALA A 65 -8.15 -1.32 -4.20
C ALA A 65 -7.03 -2.34 -4.11
N VAL A 66 -6.00 -2.07 -3.31
CA VAL A 66 -4.87 -2.99 -3.15
C VAL A 66 -5.29 -4.25 -2.41
N HIS A 67 -6.05 -4.08 -1.31
CA HIS A 67 -6.43 -5.19 -0.44
C HIS A 67 -7.31 -6.23 -1.15
N PHE A 68 -8.14 -5.78 -2.08
CA PHE A 68 -9.07 -6.67 -2.76
C PHE A 68 -8.52 -7.26 -4.06
N GLU A 69 -7.26 -6.98 -4.40
CA GLU A 69 -6.64 -7.56 -5.58
C GLU A 69 -6.01 -8.91 -5.25
N ASP A 70 -6.48 -9.95 -5.93
CA ASP A 70 -5.99 -11.31 -5.71
C ASP A 70 -4.53 -11.49 -6.11
N GLN A 71 -4.05 -10.67 -7.02
CA GLN A 71 -2.69 -10.80 -7.55
C GLN A 71 -1.67 -9.95 -6.79
N VAL A 72 -2.05 -9.42 -5.63
CA VAL A 72 -1.13 -8.70 -4.76
C VAL A 72 -0.72 -9.61 -3.61
N ASP A 73 0.58 -9.84 -3.48
CA ASP A 73 1.16 -10.57 -2.35
C ASP A 73 1.83 -9.60 -1.41
N VAL A 74 1.68 -9.80 -0.11
CA VAL A 74 2.37 -8.97 0.86
C VAL A 74 3.81 -9.46 1.04
N GLU A 75 4.68 -8.55 1.42
CA GLU A 75 6.11 -8.80 1.62
C GLU A 75 6.31 -9.96 2.60
N GLU A 76 7.13 -10.93 2.19
CA GLU A 76 7.40 -12.10 3.00
C GLU A 76 8.08 -11.71 4.31
N GLY A 77 7.62 -12.30 5.39
CA GLY A 77 8.13 -12.00 6.72
C GLY A 77 7.43 -10.84 7.41
N HIS A 78 6.58 -10.10 6.71
CA HIS A 78 5.88 -8.94 7.25
C HIS A 78 4.38 -8.97 6.94
N GLU A 79 3.86 -10.16 6.70
CA GLU A 79 2.46 -10.34 6.31
C GLU A 79 1.50 -9.79 7.35
N SER A 80 1.76 -10.07 8.62
CA SER A 80 0.86 -9.61 9.68
C SER A 80 0.78 -8.09 9.74
N LEU A 81 1.93 -7.43 9.68
CA LEU A 81 2.01 -5.97 9.75
C LEU A 81 1.29 -5.33 8.56
N LEU A 82 1.59 -5.79 7.35
CA LEU A 82 1.03 -5.19 6.15
C LEU A 82 -0.43 -5.53 5.97
N THR A 83 -0.86 -6.75 6.32
CA THR A 83 -2.26 -7.11 6.27
C THR A 83 -3.05 -6.25 7.26
N GLN A 84 -2.52 -6.06 8.47
CA GLN A 84 -3.17 -5.20 9.46
C GLN A 84 -3.30 -3.77 8.95
N PHE A 85 -2.24 -3.23 8.35
CA PHE A 85 -2.28 -1.89 7.76
C PHE A 85 -3.41 -1.78 6.72
N LEU A 86 -3.46 -2.73 5.78
CA LEU A 86 -4.47 -2.70 4.72
C LEU A 86 -5.88 -2.85 5.29
N VAL A 87 -6.07 -3.77 6.23
CA VAL A 87 -7.39 -4.00 6.83
C VAL A 87 -7.87 -2.77 7.59
N GLU A 88 -7.03 -2.20 8.45
CA GLU A 88 -7.43 -1.05 9.26
C GLU A 88 -7.69 0.18 8.42
N VAL A 89 -6.84 0.42 7.43
CA VAL A 89 -6.98 1.60 6.57
C VAL A 89 -8.15 1.44 5.60
N SER A 90 -8.41 0.24 5.11
CA SER A 90 -9.48 0.01 4.13
C SER A 90 -10.87 -0.08 4.76
N THR A 91 -10.96 -0.31 6.07
CA THR A 91 -12.26 -0.44 6.77
C THR A 91 -12.27 0.42 8.03
N PRO A 92 -12.18 1.75 7.89
CA PRO A 92 -12.09 2.64 9.06
C PRO A 92 -13.32 2.55 9.97
N GLU A 93 -14.48 2.19 9.42
CA GLU A 93 -15.69 2.05 10.23
C GLU A 93 -15.61 0.91 11.24
N LEU A 94 -14.67 -0.04 11.04
CA LEU A 94 -14.50 -1.15 11.98
C LEU A 94 -13.38 -0.90 12.99
N PHE A 95 -12.57 0.11 12.78
CA PHE A 95 -11.42 0.40 13.63
C PHE A 95 -11.45 1.84 14.11
N GLU A 96 -10.87 2.74 13.34
CA GLU A 96 -10.90 4.17 13.66
C GLU A 96 -10.80 4.97 12.38
N PRO A 97 -11.32 6.19 12.35
CA PRO A 97 -11.24 7.02 11.15
C PRO A 97 -9.77 7.24 10.75
N VAL A 98 -9.52 7.21 9.46
CA VAL A 98 -8.18 7.49 8.94
C VAL A 98 -7.98 9.00 8.95
N THR A 99 -7.00 9.45 9.73
CA THR A 99 -6.63 10.86 9.86
C THR A 99 -5.16 11.02 9.57
N ARG A 100 -4.71 12.26 9.50
CA ARG A 100 -3.28 12.54 9.34
C ARG A 100 -2.50 11.93 10.52
N GLU A 101 -3.03 12.04 11.73
CA GLU A 101 -2.38 11.48 12.92
C GLU A 101 -2.25 9.97 12.86
N VAL A 102 -3.29 9.30 12.36
CA VAL A 102 -3.25 7.86 12.17
C VAL A 102 -2.16 7.50 11.14
N CYS A 103 -2.07 8.27 10.07
CA CYS A 103 -1.03 8.05 9.06
C CYS A 103 0.36 8.28 9.64
N GLN A 104 0.54 9.29 10.48
CA GLN A 104 1.82 9.55 11.15
C GLN A 104 2.20 8.39 12.07
N ARG A 105 1.22 7.83 12.79
CA ARG A 105 1.46 6.67 13.65
C ARG A 105 1.88 5.45 12.82
N TRP A 106 1.19 5.19 11.72
CA TRP A 106 1.57 4.09 10.83
C TRP A 106 2.96 4.29 10.23
N LEU A 107 3.29 5.53 9.85
CA LEU A 107 4.62 5.83 9.35
C LEU A 107 5.70 5.46 10.36
N ARG A 108 5.49 5.81 11.63
CA ARG A 108 6.46 5.48 12.68
C ARG A 108 6.64 3.96 12.82
N VAL A 109 5.52 3.23 12.81
CA VAL A 109 5.56 1.77 12.93
C VAL A 109 6.28 1.14 11.73
N LEU A 110 5.92 1.58 10.53
CA LEU A 110 6.50 1.02 9.30
C LEU A 110 7.98 1.35 9.18
N GLN A 111 8.35 2.59 9.48
CA GLN A 111 9.74 3.02 9.42
C GLN A 111 10.59 2.31 10.48
N ALA A 112 10.03 2.09 11.66
CA ALA A 112 10.72 1.32 12.70
C ALA A 112 10.94 -0.12 12.25
N SER A 113 9.96 -0.72 11.57
CA SER A 113 10.09 -2.06 11.02
C SER A 113 11.21 -2.13 9.98
N LEU A 114 11.28 -1.14 9.09
CA LEU A 114 12.33 -1.09 8.09
C LEU A 114 13.70 -0.90 8.72
N ALA A 115 13.79 -0.06 9.74
CA ALA A 115 15.06 0.20 10.43
C ALA A 115 15.55 -1.03 11.19
N SER A 116 14.62 -1.89 11.61
CA SER A 116 14.97 -3.11 12.37
C SER A 116 15.24 -4.31 11.48
N ASP A 117 15.06 -4.16 10.17
CA ASP A 117 15.24 -5.24 9.22
C ASP A 117 16.71 -5.65 9.18
N PRO A 118 17.04 -6.92 9.51
CA PRO A 118 18.44 -7.36 9.49
C PRO A 118 19.11 -7.20 8.13
N GLU A 119 18.35 -7.39 7.05
CA GLU A 119 18.88 -7.23 5.70
C GLU A 119 19.27 -5.79 5.40
N THR A 120 18.53 -4.84 5.95
CA THR A 120 18.81 -3.42 5.77
C THR A 120 19.90 -2.95 6.73
N ALA A 121 19.80 -3.37 8.00
CA ALA A 121 20.72 -2.93 9.04
C ALA A 121 22.06 -3.65 8.97
N GLY A 122 22.09 -4.82 8.38
CA GLY A 122 23.28 -5.67 8.36
C GLY A 122 24.20 -5.46 7.19
N HIS A 123 23.92 -4.46 6.38
CA HIS A 123 24.72 -4.22 5.21
C HIS A 123 25.88 -3.31 5.51
N TYR A 124 26.98 -3.84 5.78
CA TYR A 124 28.23 -3.09 5.87
C TYR A 124 29.42 -4.02 5.71
#